data_b7b79e0b3d79facb6cba8cc72cdb70db
#
_entry.id   b7b79e0b3d79facb6cba8cc72cdb70db
#
_cell.length_a   1.000
_cell.length_b   1.000
_cell.length_c   1.000
_cell.angle_alpha   90.00
_cell.angle_beta   90.00
_cell.angle_gamma   90.00
#
_symmetry.space_group_name_H-M   'P 1'
#
loop_
_entity.id
_entity.type
_entity.pdbx_description
1 polymer ?
#
loop_
_entity_poly.entity_id
_entity_poly.type
_entity_poly.pdbx_seq_one_letter_code
_entity_poly.pdbx_strand_id
1 'polypeptide(L)'
;YAAPETSAAELEKLTTHAETMLERLGLAYRRKLLAAGDTGNSSAMTYDLEAWAPGVGAWLEVSSCSNFTDYQARRANIRFRSAKGDKPRFVHTLNGSGLAEVPDIEKCRGLGFGI
;
A
#
# COMPACT_ATOMS: atom_id res chain seq x y z
N TYR A 1 -3.71 0.80 -12.06
CA TYR A 1 -4.04 2.05 -12.76
C TYR A 1 -5.44 2.49 -12.36
N ALA A 2 -5.63 3.78 -12.15
CA ALA A 2 -6.92 4.34 -11.80
C ALA A 2 -7.15 5.68 -12.52
N ALA A 3 -8.41 6.06 -12.69
CA ALA A 3 -8.74 7.41 -13.14
C ALA A 3 -8.42 8.41 -12.01
N PRO A 4 -8.04 9.65 -12.33
CA PRO A 4 -7.74 10.66 -11.31
C PRO A 4 -8.85 10.84 -10.28
N GLU A 5 -10.11 10.77 -10.71
CA GLU A 5 -11.29 10.99 -9.87
C GLU A 5 -11.50 9.87 -8.83
N THR A 6 -10.97 8.67 -9.09
CA THR A 6 -11.18 7.48 -8.26
C THR A 6 -9.93 6.99 -7.55
N SER A 7 -8.77 7.56 -7.84
CA SER A 7 -7.49 7.04 -7.32
C SER A 7 -7.40 7.05 -5.79
N ALA A 8 -7.96 8.06 -5.13
CA ALA A 8 -7.98 8.11 -3.68
C ALA A 8 -8.83 6.96 -3.08
N ALA A 9 -10.00 6.69 -3.65
CA ALA A 9 -10.86 5.57 -3.24
C ALA A 9 -10.20 4.22 -3.54
N GLU A 10 -9.47 4.11 -4.64
CA GLU A 10 -8.73 2.89 -4.98
C GLU A 10 -7.57 2.64 -4.02
N LEU A 11 -6.91 3.68 -3.51
CA LEU A 11 -5.91 3.53 -2.47
C LEU A 11 -6.51 2.96 -1.18
N GLU A 12 -7.66 3.47 -0.74
CA GLU A 12 -8.37 2.95 0.42
C GLU A 12 -8.74 1.48 0.24
N LYS A 13 -9.24 1.13 -0.93
CA LYS A 13 -9.62 -0.24 -1.27
C LYS A 13 -8.41 -1.18 -1.27
N LEU A 14 -7.30 -0.76 -1.88
CA LEU A 14 -6.05 -1.52 -1.91
C LEU A 14 -5.52 -1.76 -0.50
N THR A 15 -5.53 -0.74 0.34
CA THR A 15 -5.09 -0.83 1.73
C THR A 15 -6.00 -1.75 2.54
N THR A 16 -7.32 -1.67 2.34
CA THR A 16 -8.30 -2.55 2.98
C THR A 16 -8.08 -4.01 2.60
N HIS A 17 -7.71 -4.30 1.36
CA HIS A 17 -7.38 -5.66 0.94
C HIS A 17 -6.17 -6.21 1.73
N ALA A 18 -5.14 -5.41 1.91
CA ALA A 18 -3.97 -5.81 2.71
C ALA A 18 -4.34 -6.00 4.20
N GLU A 19 -5.16 -5.10 4.75
CA GLU A 19 -5.66 -5.23 6.12
C GLU A 19 -6.45 -6.52 6.31
N THR A 20 -7.29 -6.88 5.36
CA THR A 20 -8.07 -8.12 5.41
C THR A 20 -7.18 -9.35 5.52
N MET A 21 -6.05 -9.36 4.86
CA MET A 21 -5.09 -10.46 4.98
C MET A 21 -4.52 -10.56 6.40
N LEU A 22 -4.17 -9.41 7.00
CA LEU A 22 -3.68 -9.39 8.39
C LEU A 22 -4.75 -9.84 9.39
N GLU A 23 -6.00 -9.44 9.17
CA GLU A 23 -7.13 -9.90 10.00
C GLU A 23 -7.35 -11.40 9.89
N ARG A 24 -7.28 -11.96 8.69
CA ARG A 24 -7.40 -13.42 8.48
C ARG A 24 -6.27 -14.21 9.11
N LEU A 25 -5.08 -13.62 9.20
CA LEU A 25 -3.95 -14.22 9.90
C LEU A 25 -4.04 -14.06 11.43
N GLY A 26 -5.00 -13.30 11.92
CA GLY A 26 -5.18 -13.06 13.35
C GLY A 26 -4.11 -12.18 13.97
N LEU A 27 -3.49 -11.30 13.16
CA LEU A 27 -2.44 -10.40 13.63
C LEU A 27 -3.01 -9.09 14.14
N ALA A 28 -2.47 -8.59 15.23
CA ALA A 28 -2.71 -7.22 15.67
C ALA A 28 -1.94 -6.28 14.74
N TYR A 29 -2.63 -5.32 14.15
CA TYR A 29 -2.02 -4.40 13.18
C TYR A 29 -2.54 -2.98 13.38
N ARG A 30 -1.82 -2.04 12.77
CA ARG A 30 -2.25 -0.64 12.67
C ARG A 30 -1.94 -0.08 11.29
N ARG A 31 -2.75 0.88 10.85
CA ARG A 31 -2.53 1.64 9.63
C ARG A 31 -1.84 2.96 10.01
N LYS A 32 -0.78 3.28 9.30
CA LYS A 32 0.00 4.50 9.51
C LYS A 32 0.01 5.31 8.21
N LEU A 33 -0.47 6.54 8.28
CA LEU A 33 -0.29 7.50 7.19
C LEU A 33 1.11 8.08 7.30
N LEU A 34 1.92 7.96 6.26
CA LEU A 34 3.27 8.51 6.26
C LEU A 34 3.25 10.03 6.13
N ALA A 35 4.09 10.69 6.92
CA ALA A 35 4.35 12.11 6.77
C ALA A 35 5.07 12.40 5.45
N ALA A 36 4.93 13.61 4.93
CA ALA A 36 5.49 14.00 3.64
C ALA A 36 7.02 13.77 3.52
N GLY A 37 7.75 13.85 4.62
CA GLY A 37 9.19 13.56 4.64
C GLY A 37 9.56 12.08 4.59
N ASP A 38 8.61 11.19 4.90
CA ASP A 38 8.82 9.75 4.94
C ASP A 38 8.30 9.04 3.68
N THR A 39 7.51 9.74 2.86
CA THR A 39 7.06 9.23 1.57
C THR A 39 8.20 9.30 0.55
N GLY A 40 8.24 8.32 -0.36
CA GLY A 40 9.14 8.42 -1.51
C GLY A 40 8.85 9.66 -2.36
N ASN A 41 9.86 10.19 -3.04
CA ASN A 41 9.74 11.41 -3.84
C ASN A 41 8.64 11.38 -4.92
N SER A 42 8.24 10.20 -5.34
CA SER A 42 7.22 10.01 -6.37
C SER A 42 5.82 9.76 -5.81
N SER A 43 5.69 9.49 -4.51
CA SER A 43 4.41 9.17 -3.88
C SER A 43 3.74 10.41 -3.35
N ALA A 44 2.45 10.57 -3.67
CA ALA A 44 1.62 11.64 -3.13
C ALA A 44 1.03 11.27 -1.76
N MET A 45 0.75 9.97 -1.55
CA MET A 45 0.18 9.48 -0.30
C MET A 45 0.55 8.00 -0.11
N THR A 46 0.97 7.64 1.08
CA THR A 46 1.33 6.26 1.43
C THR A 46 0.74 5.87 2.76
N TYR A 47 0.09 4.71 2.79
CA TYR A 47 -0.26 4.01 4.02
C TYR A 47 0.67 2.82 4.21
N ASP A 48 1.26 2.74 5.38
CA ASP A 48 1.96 1.54 5.83
C ASP A 48 1.06 0.76 6.79
N LEU A 49 1.10 -0.55 6.68
CA LEU A 49 0.51 -1.45 7.67
C LEU A 49 1.63 -2.02 8.51
N GLU A 50 1.51 -1.85 9.80
CA GLU A 50 2.46 -2.38 10.77
C GLU A 50 1.74 -3.43 11.63
N ALA A 51 2.36 -4.58 11.81
CA ALA A 51 1.88 -5.63 12.68
C ALA A 51 2.73 -5.70 13.95
N TRP A 52 2.08 -5.96 15.07
CA TRP A 52 2.79 -6.13 16.33
C TRP A 52 3.53 -7.47 16.36
N ALA A 53 4.79 -7.43 16.68
CA ALA A 53 5.66 -8.60 16.77
C ALA A 53 6.07 -8.87 18.22
N PRO A 54 5.35 -9.74 18.96
CA PRO A 54 5.64 -9.99 20.36
C PRO A 54 7.04 -10.52 20.60
N GLY A 55 7.57 -11.31 19.66
CA GLY A 55 8.90 -11.90 19.77
C GLY A 55 10.04 -10.89 19.80
N VAL A 56 9.83 -9.71 19.23
CA VAL A 56 10.82 -8.62 19.22
C VAL A 56 10.36 -7.38 19.98
N GLY A 57 9.10 -7.36 20.42
CA GLY A 57 8.53 -6.26 21.17
C GLY A 57 8.41 -4.97 20.36
N ALA A 58 8.13 -5.07 19.06
CA ALA A 58 8.08 -3.92 18.17
C ALA A 58 6.99 -4.07 17.10
N TRP A 59 6.61 -2.92 16.53
CA TRP A 59 5.79 -2.86 15.32
C TRP A 59 6.69 -3.04 14.10
N LEU A 60 6.32 -3.96 13.21
CA LEU A 60 7.04 -4.21 11.98
C LEU A 60 6.17 -3.87 10.78
N GLU A 61 6.73 -3.18 9.80
CA GLU A 61 6.06 -2.92 8.54
C GLU A 61 5.89 -4.23 7.75
N VAL A 62 4.65 -4.53 7.39
CA VAL A 62 4.31 -5.76 6.65
C VAL A 62 3.64 -5.47 5.31
N SER A 63 3.24 -4.24 5.07
CA SER A 63 2.64 -3.80 3.80
C SER A 63 2.81 -2.30 3.64
N SER A 64 2.97 -1.86 2.41
CA SER A 64 2.97 -0.45 2.04
C SER A 64 2.11 -0.25 0.80
N CYS A 65 1.19 0.71 0.85
CA CYS A 65 0.29 1.02 -0.24
C CYS A 65 0.40 2.50 -0.58
N SER A 66 0.71 2.81 -1.82
CA SER A 66 0.97 4.18 -2.27
C SER A 66 0.13 4.59 -3.47
N ASN A 67 -0.24 5.86 -3.50
CA ASN A 67 -0.79 6.52 -4.67
C ASN A 67 0.24 7.51 -5.20
N PHE A 68 0.65 7.35 -6.45
CA PHE A 68 1.64 8.20 -7.11
C PHE A 68 1.01 9.30 -7.94
N THR A 69 -0.33 9.37 -7.97
CA THR A 69 -1.08 10.27 -8.85
C THR A 69 -0.61 10.12 -10.29
N ASP A 70 -0.33 11.21 -11.00
CA ASP A 70 0.11 11.17 -12.40
C ASP A 70 1.64 11.21 -12.57
N TYR A 71 2.41 11.19 -11.49
CA TYR A 71 3.87 11.34 -11.53
C TYR A 71 4.55 10.29 -12.43
N GLN A 72 4.23 9.01 -12.20
CA GLN A 72 4.80 7.92 -12.98
C GLN A 72 4.19 7.86 -14.39
N ALA A 73 2.89 8.12 -14.50
CA ALA A 73 2.18 8.11 -15.78
C ALA A 73 2.73 9.16 -16.76
N ARG A 74 3.09 10.34 -16.27
CA ARG A 74 3.73 11.39 -17.11
C ARG A 74 5.07 10.94 -17.67
N ARG A 75 5.88 10.29 -16.85
CA ARG A 75 7.21 9.81 -17.26
C ARG A 75 7.14 8.64 -18.23
N ALA A 76 6.20 7.73 -18.00
CA ALA A 76 5.97 6.58 -18.86
C ALA A 76 4.99 6.84 -20.01
N ASN A 77 4.39 8.04 -20.07
CA ASN A 77 3.39 8.44 -21.04
C ASN A 77 2.17 7.50 -21.08
N ILE A 78 1.68 7.11 -19.91
CA ILE A 78 0.51 6.23 -19.78
C ILE A 78 -0.75 7.08 -19.70
N ARG A 79 -1.58 6.98 -20.70
CA ARG A 79 -2.81 7.76 -20.85
C ARG A 79 -4.01 6.85 -21.08
N PHE A 80 -5.19 7.38 -20.80
CA PHE A 80 -6.45 6.71 -21.08
C PHE A 80 -7.47 7.69 -21.65
N ARG A 81 -8.52 7.14 -22.25
CA ARG A 81 -9.70 7.89 -22.67
C ARG A 81 -10.91 7.33 -21.93
N SER A 82 -11.72 8.21 -21.37
CA SER A 82 -12.94 7.82 -20.66
C SER A 82 -14.01 7.33 -21.63
N ALA A 83 -14.04 7.92 -22.84
CA ALA A 83 -14.96 7.52 -23.91
C ALA A 83 -14.31 7.77 -25.27
N LYS A 84 -14.88 7.14 -26.31
CA LYS A 84 -14.43 7.35 -27.69
C LYS A 84 -14.59 8.83 -28.05
N GLY A 85 -13.52 9.45 -28.53
CA GLY A 85 -13.50 10.86 -28.93
C GLY A 85 -13.03 11.83 -27.84
N ASP A 86 -12.90 11.40 -26.59
CA ASP A 86 -12.34 12.21 -25.51
C ASP A 86 -10.84 12.43 -25.69
N LYS A 87 -10.34 13.55 -25.12
CA LYS A 87 -8.89 13.77 -25.07
C LYS A 87 -8.25 12.76 -24.13
N PRO A 88 -7.08 12.17 -24.49
CA PRO A 88 -6.34 11.32 -23.58
C PRO A 88 -5.92 12.09 -22.33
N ARG A 89 -6.04 11.44 -21.17
CA ARG A 89 -5.59 11.96 -19.88
C ARG A 89 -4.59 10.98 -19.26
N PHE A 90 -3.69 11.51 -18.44
CA PHE A 90 -2.81 10.64 -17.67
C PHE A 90 -3.59 9.84 -16.64
N VAL A 91 -3.25 8.54 -16.50
CA VAL A 91 -3.77 7.72 -15.41
C VAL A 91 -3.10 8.12 -14.11
N HIS A 92 -3.70 7.74 -12.99
CA HIS A 92 -3.01 7.64 -11.71
C HIS A 92 -2.50 6.22 -11.52
N THR A 93 -1.33 6.09 -10.92
CA THR A 93 -0.75 4.79 -10.60
C THR A 93 -0.72 4.57 -9.10
N LEU A 94 -0.98 3.34 -8.70
CA LEU A 94 -0.94 2.91 -7.31
C LEU A 94 -0.11 1.63 -7.23
N ASN A 95 0.47 1.41 -6.08
CA ASN A 95 1.20 0.19 -5.78
C ASN A 95 0.92 -0.24 -4.35
N GLY A 96 0.73 -1.53 -4.16
CA GLY A 96 0.54 -2.09 -2.84
C GLY A 96 1.15 -3.47 -2.76
N SER A 97 1.86 -3.75 -1.68
CA SER A 97 2.31 -5.08 -1.34
C SER A 97 1.22 -5.78 -0.53
N GLY A 98 0.97 -7.05 -0.84
CA GLY A 98 0.07 -7.87 -0.04
C GLY A 98 0.65 -8.02 1.36
N LEU A 99 1.78 -8.67 1.46
CA LEU A 99 2.55 -8.79 2.69
C LEU A 99 4.04 -8.77 2.38
N ALA A 100 4.82 -8.25 3.32
CA ALA A 100 6.26 -8.35 3.33
C ALA A 100 6.73 -9.79 3.62
N GLU A 101 8.01 -9.99 3.72
CA GLU A 101 8.62 -11.31 3.82
C GLU A 101 8.05 -12.20 4.93
N VAL A 102 7.99 -13.49 4.68
CA VAL A 102 7.51 -14.52 5.61
C VAL A 102 8.15 -14.44 7.01
N PRO A 103 9.45 -14.18 7.16
CA PRO A 103 10.07 -14.05 8.48
C PRO A 103 9.45 -12.98 9.38
N ASP A 104 8.98 -11.87 8.79
CA ASP A 104 8.34 -10.82 9.57
C ASP A 104 6.96 -11.22 10.05
N ILE A 105 6.21 -11.93 9.23
CA ILE A 105 4.91 -12.49 9.60
C ILE A 105 5.06 -13.50 10.73
N GLU A 106 6.04 -14.34 10.65
CA GLU A 106 6.35 -15.30 11.70
C GLU A 106 6.66 -14.62 13.03
N LYS A 107 7.48 -13.59 13.01
CA LYS A 107 7.77 -12.77 14.21
C LYS A 107 6.51 -12.14 14.79
N CYS A 108 5.60 -11.69 13.93
CA CYS A 108 4.33 -11.11 14.36
C CYS A 108 3.42 -12.15 15.02
N ARG A 109 3.43 -13.37 14.58
CA ARG A 109 2.61 -14.43 15.18
C ARG A 109 3.13 -14.88 16.55
N GLY A 110 4.29 -14.41 16.95
CA GLY A 110 4.91 -14.88 18.19
C GLY A 110 5.15 -16.37 18.19
N LEU A 111 5.16 -16.99 17.01
CA LEU A 111 5.52 -18.36 16.87
C LEU A 111 6.99 -18.41 17.20
N GLY A 112 7.26 -18.78 18.39
CA GLY A 112 8.59 -18.97 18.85
C GLY A 112 9.25 -20.02 18.02
N PHE A 113 10.04 -19.52 17.16
CA PHE A 113 10.77 -20.34 16.29
C PHE A 113 11.92 -20.81 17.03
N GLY A 114 12.24 -21.90 16.93
CA GLY A 114 13.17 -22.58 17.74
C GLY A 114 12.49 -23.15 18.96
N ILE A 115 11.31 -23.01 18.92
CA ILE A 115 10.52 -23.92 19.67
C ILE A 115 10.72 -25.29 19.11
#